data_070126b48decd3f2531904261803ad6a
#
_entry.id   070126b48decd3f2531904261803ad6a
#
_cell.length_a   1.000
_cell.length_b   1.000
_cell.length_c   1.000
_cell.angle_alpha   90.00
_cell.angle_beta   90.00
_cell.angle_gamma   90.00
#
_symmetry.space_group_name_H-M   'P 1'
#
loop_
_entity.id
_entity.type
_entity.pdbx_description
1 polymer ?
#
loop_
_entity_poly.entity_id
_entity_poly.type
_entity_poly.pdbx_seq_one_letter_code
_entity_poly.pdbx_strand_id
1 'polypeptide(L)'
;MAGTISVLLEGVRLYAMHGLYHEEASTGNEFEVDLTVSYKPEKKIISEIDETINYVTLYEILQKIVLKQRHHLLETCAMQIAEEIKSQFAQVRSIEITIKKLNAPISSFIGTVGITFSKKYK
;
A
#
# COMPACT_ATOMS: atom_id res chain seq x y z
N MET A 1 15.45 -21.14 14.71
CA MET A 1 14.78 -19.84 14.54
C MET A 1 14.06 -19.79 13.20
N ALA A 2 12.84 -19.31 13.21
CA ALA A 2 12.10 -19.11 11.98
C ALA A 2 12.60 -17.86 11.26
N GLY A 3 12.64 -17.92 9.94
CA GLY A 3 12.97 -16.76 9.14
C GLY A 3 11.83 -15.76 9.06
N THR A 4 11.96 -14.79 8.19
CA THR A 4 10.94 -13.78 7.90
C THR A 4 10.58 -13.88 6.42
N ILE A 5 9.28 -13.85 6.13
CA ILE A 5 8.79 -13.80 4.75
C ILE A 5 8.23 -12.42 4.51
N SER A 6 8.61 -11.84 3.38
CA SER A 6 8.05 -10.56 2.93
C SER A 6 7.30 -10.79 1.62
N VAL A 7 6.03 -10.41 1.61
CA VAL A 7 5.20 -10.47 0.41
C VAL A 7 5.19 -9.08 -0.21
N LEU A 8 5.49 -9.01 -1.50
CA LEU A 8 5.72 -7.75 -2.20
C LEU A 8 4.68 -7.53 -3.30
N LEU A 9 4.16 -6.31 -3.37
CA LEU A 9 3.50 -5.80 -4.58
C LEU A 9 4.29 -4.58 -5.00
N GLU A 10 4.81 -4.60 -6.21
CA GLU A 10 5.70 -3.54 -6.68
C GLU A 10 5.20 -2.95 -7.99
N GLY A 11 5.26 -1.60 -8.07
CA GLY A 11 4.89 -0.90 -9.28
C GLY A 11 3.42 -0.97 -9.63
N VAL A 12 2.54 -1.10 -8.64
CA VAL A 12 1.10 -1.18 -8.89
C VAL A 12 0.57 0.19 -9.29
N ARG A 13 -0.03 0.28 -10.48
CA ARG A 13 -0.55 1.52 -11.01
C ARG A 13 -2.05 1.60 -10.81
N LEU A 14 -2.49 2.70 -10.22
CA LEU A 14 -3.91 2.95 -9.95
C LEU A 14 -4.22 4.41 -10.29
N TYR A 15 -5.34 4.64 -10.95
CA TYR A 15 -5.78 5.99 -11.27
C TYR A 15 -6.86 6.41 -10.27
N ALA A 16 -6.66 7.52 -9.58
CA ALA A 16 -7.57 7.98 -8.55
C ALA A 16 -7.56 9.50 -8.42
N MET A 17 -8.51 10.03 -7.66
CA MET A 17 -8.71 11.48 -7.51
C MET A 17 -8.35 11.94 -6.12
N HIS A 18 -7.09 11.68 -5.72
CA HIS A 18 -6.59 12.06 -4.41
C HIS A 18 -5.83 13.38 -4.45
N GLY A 19 -5.78 14.06 -3.31
CA GLY A 19 -5.02 15.27 -3.13
C GLY A 19 -5.86 16.41 -2.58
N LEU A 20 -5.19 17.50 -2.15
CA LEU A 20 -5.83 18.64 -1.54
C LEU A 20 -6.48 19.58 -2.57
N TYR A 21 -5.91 19.63 -3.77
CA TYR A 21 -6.29 20.63 -4.76
C TYR A 21 -7.53 20.20 -5.55
N HIS A 22 -8.33 21.17 -5.93
CA HIS A 22 -9.56 20.92 -6.70
C HIS A 22 -9.28 20.23 -8.02
N GLU A 23 -8.21 20.63 -8.69
CA GLU A 23 -7.81 20.03 -9.97
C GLU A 23 -7.56 18.53 -9.82
N GLU A 24 -6.97 18.11 -8.71
CA GLU A 24 -6.72 16.70 -8.46
C GLU A 24 -8.00 15.90 -8.30
N ALA A 25 -9.04 16.53 -7.72
CA ALA A 25 -10.34 15.87 -7.56
C ALA A 25 -11.09 15.73 -8.88
N SER A 26 -10.91 16.69 -9.81
CA SER A 26 -11.65 16.69 -11.06
C SER A 26 -10.96 15.92 -12.19
N THR A 27 -9.63 15.90 -12.21
CA THR A 27 -8.85 15.26 -13.28
C THR A 27 -8.24 13.93 -12.87
N GLY A 28 -8.02 13.75 -11.56
CA GLY A 28 -7.37 12.55 -11.04
C GLY A 28 -5.88 12.55 -11.29
N ASN A 29 -5.26 11.45 -10.93
CA ASN A 29 -3.83 11.26 -11.10
C ASN A 29 -3.53 9.76 -11.12
N GLU A 30 -2.45 9.40 -11.79
CA GLU A 30 -1.96 8.03 -11.73
C GLU A 30 -1.03 7.89 -10.55
N PHE A 31 -1.28 6.87 -9.74
CA PHE A 31 -0.49 6.58 -8.55
C PHE A 31 0.27 5.27 -8.74
N GLU A 32 1.44 5.20 -8.20
CA GLU A 32 2.21 3.97 -8.15
C GLU A 32 2.37 3.57 -6.69
N VAL A 33 2.01 2.33 -6.38
CA VAL A 33 2.04 1.81 -5.01
C VAL A 33 3.02 0.65 -4.94
N ASP A 34 3.93 0.72 -3.97
CA ASP A 34 4.79 -0.39 -3.58
C ASP A 34 4.42 -0.78 -2.16
N LEU A 35 4.22 -2.07 -1.94
CA LEU A 35 3.80 -2.60 -0.65
C LEU A 35 4.67 -3.78 -0.27
N THR A 36 5.17 -3.77 0.95
CA THR A 36 5.91 -4.89 1.53
C THR A 36 5.25 -5.25 2.85
N VAL A 37 4.82 -6.51 2.98
CA VAL A 37 4.19 -7.02 4.19
C VAL A 37 5.00 -8.19 4.68
N SER A 38 5.47 -8.13 5.93
CA SER A 38 6.38 -9.14 6.48
C SER A 38 5.73 -9.86 7.65
N TYR A 39 6.02 -11.15 7.76
CA TYR A 39 5.56 -11.97 8.86
C TYR A 39 6.56 -13.11 9.11
N LYS A 40 6.43 -13.74 10.28
CA LYS A 40 7.23 -14.93 10.60
C LYS A 40 6.35 -16.15 10.42
N PRO A 41 6.74 -17.09 9.56
CA PRO A 41 5.96 -18.31 9.37
C PRO A 41 5.95 -19.16 10.63
N GLU A 42 4.83 -19.81 10.89
CA GLU A 42 4.70 -20.70 12.06
C GLU A 42 5.39 -22.03 11.83
N LYS A 43 5.51 -22.45 10.58
CA LYS A 43 6.15 -23.70 10.21
C LYS A 43 7.53 -23.45 9.62
N LYS A 44 8.38 -24.44 9.72
CA LYS A 44 9.72 -24.38 9.13
C LYS A 44 9.64 -24.25 7.61
N ILE A 45 8.69 -24.94 6.99
CA ILE A 45 8.41 -24.86 5.55
C ILE A 45 6.91 -24.78 5.39
N ILE A 46 6.43 -23.71 4.78
CA ILE A 46 5.00 -23.53 4.48
C ILE A 46 4.71 -24.05 3.07
N SER A 47 3.53 -24.61 2.87
CA SER A 47 3.14 -25.18 1.58
C SER A 47 1.70 -24.87 1.18
N GLU A 48 0.89 -24.33 2.09
CA GLU A 48 -0.51 -24.03 1.82
C GLU A 48 -0.75 -22.53 1.80
N ILE A 49 -1.73 -22.12 0.98
CA ILE A 49 -2.02 -20.70 0.82
C ILE A 49 -2.52 -20.04 2.12
N ASP A 50 -3.16 -20.80 3.00
CA ASP A 50 -3.65 -20.27 4.26
C ASP A 50 -2.53 -20.12 5.31
N GLU A 51 -1.33 -20.60 5.02
CA GLU A 51 -0.17 -20.43 5.89
C GLU A 51 0.62 -19.16 5.59
N THR A 52 0.27 -18.45 4.54
CA THR A 52 0.95 -17.24 4.10
C THR A 52 -0.05 -16.07 4.03
N ILE A 53 0.42 -14.95 3.53
CA ILE A 53 -0.42 -13.80 3.23
C ILE A 53 -0.64 -13.77 1.73
N ASN A 54 -1.89 -13.96 1.32
CA ASN A 54 -2.25 -14.01 -0.09
C ASN A 54 -2.15 -12.63 -0.73
N TYR A 55 -1.25 -12.46 -1.70
CA TYR A 55 -1.04 -11.17 -2.35
C TYR A 55 -2.27 -10.71 -3.16
N VAL A 56 -3.14 -11.62 -3.58
CA VAL A 56 -4.39 -11.23 -4.26
C VAL A 56 -5.26 -10.43 -3.29
N THR A 57 -5.34 -10.87 -2.04
CA THR A 57 -6.08 -10.15 -1.00
C THR A 57 -5.46 -8.79 -0.73
N LEU A 58 -4.13 -8.71 -0.71
CA LEU A 58 -3.43 -7.42 -0.55
C LEU A 58 -3.78 -6.46 -1.67
N TYR A 59 -3.80 -6.95 -2.91
CA TYR A 59 -4.15 -6.12 -4.06
C TYR A 59 -5.62 -5.64 -3.97
N GLU A 60 -6.52 -6.51 -3.55
CA GLU A 60 -7.93 -6.14 -3.37
C GLU A 60 -8.08 -5.03 -2.32
N ILE A 61 -7.29 -5.08 -1.25
CA ILE A 61 -7.28 -4.04 -0.23
C ILE A 61 -6.81 -2.71 -0.83
N LEU A 62 -5.73 -2.74 -1.63
CA LEU A 62 -5.24 -1.55 -2.30
C LEU A 62 -6.31 -0.94 -3.19
N GLN A 63 -6.95 -1.76 -4.03
CA GLN A 63 -8.01 -1.29 -4.93
C GLN A 63 -9.17 -0.68 -4.15
N LYS A 64 -9.61 -1.35 -3.11
CA LYS A 64 -10.74 -0.88 -2.31
C LYS A 64 -10.46 0.48 -1.70
N ILE A 65 -9.30 0.66 -1.09
CA ILE A 65 -9.00 1.88 -0.35
C ILE A 65 -8.59 3.01 -1.29
N VAL A 66 -7.77 2.72 -2.29
CA VAL A 66 -7.29 3.75 -3.21
C VAL A 66 -8.40 4.23 -4.16
N LEU A 67 -9.24 3.32 -4.65
CA LEU A 67 -10.20 3.66 -5.71
C LEU A 67 -11.58 4.10 -5.21
N LYS A 68 -12.03 3.62 -4.05
CA LYS A 68 -13.40 3.87 -3.60
C LYS A 68 -13.60 5.16 -2.85
N GLN A 69 -12.53 5.79 -2.38
CA GLN A 69 -12.63 6.94 -1.49
C GLN A 69 -11.56 7.95 -1.82
N ARG A 70 -11.96 9.22 -1.96
CA ARG A 70 -10.98 10.27 -2.16
C ARG A 70 -10.25 10.56 -0.86
N HIS A 71 -8.93 10.62 -0.92
CA HIS A 71 -8.08 10.97 0.21
C HIS A 71 -7.40 12.29 -0.06
N HIS A 72 -7.47 13.23 0.87
CA HIS A 72 -6.79 14.52 0.73
C HIS A 72 -5.27 14.37 0.86
N LEU A 73 -4.83 13.40 1.67
CA LEU A 73 -3.42 13.15 1.90
C LEU A 73 -3.08 11.70 1.55
N LEU A 74 -1.93 11.50 0.91
CA LEU A 74 -1.43 10.16 0.64
C LEU A 74 -1.12 9.41 1.94
N GLU A 75 -0.69 10.14 2.96
CA GLU A 75 -0.41 9.60 4.29
C GLU A 75 -1.65 8.91 4.87
N THR A 76 -2.80 9.55 4.79
CA THR A 76 -4.06 8.98 5.27
C THR A 76 -4.37 7.69 4.53
N CYS A 77 -4.21 7.71 3.22
CA CYS A 77 -4.46 6.53 2.38
C CYS A 77 -3.55 5.37 2.80
N ALA A 78 -2.26 5.63 2.95
CA ALA A 78 -1.29 4.61 3.36
C ALA A 78 -1.60 4.03 4.73
N MET A 79 -1.96 4.88 5.68
CA MET A 79 -2.27 4.44 7.03
C MET A 79 -3.54 3.57 7.07
N GLN A 80 -4.54 3.92 6.27
CA GLN A 80 -5.77 3.11 6.18
C GLN A 80 -5.49 1.75 5.53
N ILE A 81 -4.63 1.70 4.52
CA ILE A 81 -4.23 0.45 3.91
C ILE A 81 -3.56 -0.45 4.95
N ALA A 82 -2.62 0.09 5.72
CA ALA A 82 -1.92 -0.67 6.74
C ALA A 82 -2.88 -1.21 7.80
N GLU A 83 -3.83 -0.39 8.23
CA GLU A 83 -4.81 -0.78 9.22
C GLU A 83 -5.70 -1.93 8.73
N GLU A 84 -6.15 -1.85 7.50
CA GLU A 84 -6.98 -2.91 6.91
C GLU A 84 -6.19 -4.21 6.76
N ILE A 85 -4.93 -4.14 6.33
CA ILE A 85 -4.08 -5.32 6.22
C ILE A 85 -3.91 -5.99 7.58
N LYS A 86 -3.59 -5.21 8.59
CA LYS A 86 -3.38 -5.76 9.94
C LYS A 86 -4.66 -6.37 10.50
N SER A 87 -5.82 -5.79 10.19
CA SER A 87 -7.10 -6.33 10.67
C SER A 87 -7.42 -7.68 10.02
N GLN A 88 -7.04 -7.86 8.76
CA GLN A 88 -7.29 -9.13 8.06
C GLN A 88 -6.21 -10.18 8.30
N PHE A 89 -4.99 -9.76 8.59
CA PHE A 89 -3.86 -10.66 8.78
C PHE A 89 -3.16 -10.36 10.11
N ALA A 90 -3.65 -10.98 11.17
CA ALA A 90 -3.14 -10.75 12.52
C ALA A 90 -1.65 -11.09 12.66
N GLN A 91 -1.14 -12.01 11.82
CA GLN A 91 0.26 -12.46 11.86
C GLN A 91 1.25 -11.42 11.32
N VAL A 92 0.78 -10.35 10.70
CA VAL A 92 1.67 -9.32 10.12
C VAL A 92 2.55 -8.70 11.19
N ARG A 93 3.86 -8.64 10.91
CA ARG A 93 4.87 -8.06 11.81
C ARG A 93 5.30 -6.68 11.36
N SER A 94 5.31 -6.41 10.07
CA SER A 94 5.67 -5.09 9.56
C SER A 94 5.01 -4.84 8.22
N ILE A 95 4.75 -3.56 7.97
CA ILE A 95 4.18 -3.09 6.70
C ILE A 95 4.98 -1.87 6.26
N GLU A 96 5.31 -1.81 4.99
CA GLU A 96 5.89 -0.62 4.37
C GLU A 96 5.13 -0.33 3.09
N ILE A 97 4.61 0.89 2.98
CA ILE A 97 3.83 1.33 1.82
C ILE A 97 4.42 2.61 1.27
N THR A 98 4.73 2.61 -0.02
CA THR A 98 5.16 3.82 -0.73
C THR A 98 4.09 4.15 -1.75
N ILE A 99 3.58 5.38 -1.72
CA ILE A 99 2.60 5.86 -2.69
C ILE A 99 3.19 7.08 -3.37
N LYS A 100 3.26 7.04 -4.71
CA LYS A 100 3.80 8.13 -5.52
C LYS A 100 2.74 8.67 -6.45
N LYS A 101 2.73 10.00 -6.61
CA LYS A 101 1.98 10.67 -7.68
C LYS A 101 2.90 10.79 -8.87
N LEU A 102 2.48 10.26 -10.00
CA LEU A 102 3.29 10.27 -11.21
C LEU A 102 3.19 11.60 -11.97
N ASN A 103 2.12 12.38 -11.75
CA ASN A 103 1.93 13.69 -12.35
C ASN A 103 1.57 14.69 -11.25
N ALA A 104 2.56 15.12 -10.50
CA ALA A 104 2.34 16.07 -9.39
C ALA A 104 1.97 17.45 -9.95
N PRO A 105 1.00 18.16 -9.33
CA PRO A 105 0.55 19.45 -9.80
C PRO A 105 1.50 20.57 -9.35
N ILE A 106 2.76 20.48 -9.76
CA ILE A 106 3.80 21.46 -9.41
C ILE A 106 4.37 22.01 -10.71
N SER A 107 4.26 23.32 -10.87
CA SER A 107 4.72 23.98 -12.09
C SER A 107 6.21 23.77 -12.32
N SER A 108 6.57 23.38 -13.55
CA SER A 108 7.96 23.16 -13.96
C SER A 108 8.68 22.03 -13.22
N PHE A 109 7.95 21.20 -12.48
CA PHE A 109 8.50 20.06 -11.77
C PHE A 109 8.64 18.86 -12.70
N ILE A 110 9.82 18.26 -12.72
CA ILE A 110 10.08 17.03 -13.46
C ILE A 110 10.48 15.96 -12.42
N GLY A 111 9.61 14.98 -12.26
CA GLY A 111 9.84 13.92 -11.29
C GLY A 111 8.54 13.43 -10.68
N THR A 112 8.65 12.61 -9.66
CA THR A 112 7.49 12.12 -8.92
C THR A 112 7.59 12.57 -7.47
N VAL A 113 6.45 12.69 -6.82
CA VAL A 113 6.40 12.94 -5.38
C VAL A 113 5.66 11.80 -4.72
N GLY A 114 6.00 11.51 -3.49
CA GLY A 114 5.34 10.43 -2.77
C GLY A 114 5.69 10.42 -1.32
N ILE A 115 5.11 9.44 -0.64
CA ILE A 115 5.38 9.20 0.79
C ILE A 115 5.64 7.72 1.01
N THR A 116 6.34 7.41 2.06
CA THR A 116 6.50 6.06 2.56
C THR A 116 6.03 6.01 4.01
N PHE A 117 5.13 5.09 4.29
CA PHE A 117 4.67 4.82 5.65
C PHE A 117 5.15 3.44 6.06
N SER A 118 5.80 3.35 7.21
CA SER A 118 6.31 2.09 7.73
C SER A 118 5.79 1.89 9.15
N LYS A 119 5.37 0.67 9.47
CA LYS A 119 4.91 0.35 10.81
C LYS A 119 5.34 -1.06 11.18
N LYS A 120 5.86 -1.21 12.39
CA LYS A 120 6.19 -2.51 12.98
C LYS A 120 5.18 -2.83 14.07
N TYR A 121 4.77 -4.09 14.12
CA TYR A 121 3.82 -4.58 15.12
C TYR A 121 4.53 -5.53 16.06
N LYS A 122 4.08 -5.54 17.28
CA LYS A 122 4.64 -6.45 18.31
C LYS A 122 4.02 -7.83 18.26
#